data_3e5b2ec7cac193a7d683f5a28feebb8b
#
_entry.id   3e5b2ec7cac193a7d683f5a28feebb8b
#
_cell.length_a   1.000
_cell.length_b   1.000
_cell.length_c   1.000
_cell.angle_alpha   90.00
_cell.angle_beta   90.00
_cell.angle_gamma   90.00
#
_symmetry.space_group_name_H-M   'P 1'
#
loop_
_entity.id
_entity.type
_entity.pdbx_description
1 polymer ?
#
loop_
_entity_poly.entity_id
_entity_poly.type
_entity_poly.pdbx_seq_one_letter_code
_entity_poly.pdbx_strand_id
1 'polypeptide(L)'
;AANDELDSKSYGKLKAKLIKKRQKIAPLYIERASSALAEVLAEASKNNIVLGIESRSAYEDLPNEDELIDLMNHYKNKPEVGYWHDFGHVHRKHNLGLLDHGEWLSKMKPHIKGCHLHDVKWPHRDHQVPFKGQINYPELFQHIPDGIPIVWELSHRRTKEEILDSFAEWNSIFNNNVQ
;
A
#
# COMPACT_ATOMS: atom_id res chain seq x y z
N ALA A 1 -21.05 -5.04 9.44
CA ALA A 1 -21.79 -5.73 8.37
C ALA A 1 -20.83 -6.37 7.37
N ALA A 2 -19.79 -5.68 6.93
CA ALA A 2 -18.86 -6.27 5.97
C ALA A 2 -18.06 -7.47 6.51
N ASN A 3 -17.79 -7.52 7.81
CA ASN A 3 -17.01 -8.63 8.38
C ASN A 3 -17.81 -9.94 8.42
N ASP A 4 -19.12 -9.90 8.65
CA ASP A 4 -19.96 -11.10 8.68
C ASP A 4 -20.07 -11.80 7.32
N GLU A 5 -19.80 -11.08 6.23
CA GLU A 5 -19.83 -11.64 4.88
C GLU A 5 -18.54 -12.35 4.49
N LEU A 6 -17.38 -12.00 5.10
CA LEU A 6 -16.09 -12.60 4.77
C LEU A 6 -16.04 -14.11 5.07
N ASP A 7 -16.77 -14.56 6.09
CA ASP A 7 -16.84 -15.96 6.50
C ASP A 7 -17.91 -16.76 5.72
N SER A 8 -18.63 -16.10 4.83
CA SER A 8 -19.66 -16.79 4.04
C SER A 8 -19.06 -17.73 3.00
N LYS A 9 -19.71 -18.91 2.82
CA LYS A 9 -19.29 -19.85 1.77
C LYS A 9 -19.33 -19.24 0.36
N SER A 10 -20.25 -18.30 0.11
CA SER A 10 -20.37 -17.61 -1.17
C SER A 10 -19.18 -16.69 -1.41
N TYR A 11 -18.77 -15.90 -0.41
CA TYR A 11 -17.58 -15.06 -0.48
C TYR A 11 -16.32 -15.90 -0.71
N GLY A 12 -16.12 -16.97 0.06
CA GLY A 12 -14.97 -17.86 -0.10
C GLY A 12 -14.86 -18.43 -1.53
N LYS A 13 -15.99 -18.83 -2.15
CA LYS A 13 -16.01 -19.30 -3.55
C LYS A 13 -15.63 -18.17 -4.54
N LEU A 14 -16.13 -16.96 -4.34
CA LEU A 14 -15.80 -15.81 -5.20
C LEU A 14 -14.31 -15.44 -5.09
N LYS A 15 -13.79 -15.37 -3.87
CA LYS A 15 -12.38 -15.11 -3.59
C LYS A 15 -11.48 -16.16 -4.26
N ALA A 16 -11.77 -17.44 -4.09
CA ALA A 16 -11.02 -18.51 -4.72
C ALA A 16 -11.07 -18.45 -6.26
N LYS A 17 -12.22 -18.10 -6.84
CA LYS A 17 -12.37 -17.91 -8.29
C LYS A 17 -11.54 -16.74 -8.81
N LEU A 18 -11.53 -15.62 -8.09
CA LEU A 18 -10.72 -14.44 -8.40
C LEU A 18 -9.24 -14.79 -8.42
N ILE A 19 -8.73 -15.39 -7.33
CA ILE A 19 -7.35 -15.82 -7.20
C ILE A 19 -6.93 -16.74 -8.34
N LYS A 20 -7.72 -17.79 -8.59
CA LYS A 20 -7.45 -18.76 -9.67
C LYS A 20 -7.44 -18.12 -11.06
N LYS A 21 -8.34 -17.16 -11.32
CA LYS A 21 -8.39 -16.46 -12.60
C LYS A 21 -7.13 -15.60 -12.79
N ARG A 22 -6.75 -14.85 -11.75
CA ARG A 22 -5.56 -14.00 -11.77
C ARG A 22 -4.28 -14.81 -12.01
N GLN A 23 -4.09 -15.90 -11.27
CA GLN A 23 -2.91 -16.77 -11.40
C GLN A 23 -2.66 -17.29 -12.82
N LYS A 24 -3.70 -17.43 -13.64
CA LYS A 24 -3.55 -17.88 -15.03
C LYS A 24 -2.99 -16.80 -15.97
N ILE A 25 -3.30 -15.54 -15.70
CA ILE A 25 -2.98 -14.44 -16.61
C ILE A 25 -1.82 -13.57 -16.11
N ALA A 26 -1.61 -13.50 -14.80
CA ALA A 26 -0.59 -12.66 -14.19
C ALA A 26 0.84 -12.91 -14.72
N PRO A 27 1.33 -14.15 -14.95
CA PRO A 27 2.69 -14.39 -15.39
C PRO A 27 3.10 -13.63 -16.64
N LEU A 28 2.21 -13.55 -17.64
CA LEU A 28 2.47 -12.79 -18.88
C LEU A 28 2.65 -11.30 -18.63
N TYR A 29 1.83 -10.74 -17.75
CA TYR A 29 1.90 -9.31 -17.44
C TYR A 29 3.06 -8.97 -16.50
N ILE A 30 3.40 -9.87 -15.58
CA ILE A 30 4.58 -9.74 -14.71
C ILE A 30 5.85 -9.73 -15.54
N GLU A 31 5.99 -10.62 -16.52
CA GLU A 31 7.14 -10.65 -17.42
C GLU A 31 7.31 -9.30 -18.15
N ARG A 32 6.22 -8.78 -18.70
CA ARG A 32 6.23 -7.47 -19.38
C ARG A 32 6.55 -6.31 -18.43
N ALA A 33 5.95 -6.31 -17.24
CA ALA A 33 6.20 -5.29 -16.23
C ALA A 33 7.66 -5.34 -15.73
N SER A 34 8.20 -6.53 -15.54
CA SER A 34 9.61 -6.71 -15.13
C SER A 34 10.58 -6.22 -16.20
N SER A 35 10.29 -6.47 -17.49
CA SER A 35 11.11 -5.96 -18.59
C SER A 35 11.10 -4.43 -18.64
N ALA A 36 9.91 -3.82 -18.54
CA ALA A 36 9.79 -2.36 -18.50
C ALA A 36 10.47 -1.75 -17.27
N LEU A 37 10.32 -2.38 -16.10
CA LEU A 37 10.98 -1.94 -14.87
C LEU A 37 12.51 -1.97 -15.00
N ALA A 38 13.08 -2.98 -15.65
CA ALA A 38 14.52 -3.08 -15.87
C ALA A 38 15.04 -1.91 -16.73
N GLU A 39 14.31 -1.50 -17.76
CA GLU A 39 14.65 -0.35 -18.59
C GLU A 39 14.58 0.97 -17.80
N VAL A 40 13.50 1.17 -17.05
CA VAL A 40 13.31 2.37 -16.20
C VAL A 40 14.36 2.43 -15.10
N LEU A 41 14.70 1.28 -14.48
CA LEU A 41 15.73 1.20 -13.45
C LEU A 41 17.11 1.57 -14.00
N ALA A 42 17.46 1.14 -15.21
CA ALA A 42 18.71 1.48 -15.82
C ALA A 42 18.87 3.00 -16.00
N GLU A 43 17.78 3.71 -16.30
CA GLU A 43 17.80 5.17 -16.41
C GLU A 43 17.76 5.85 -15.03
N ALA A 44 16.97 5.34 -14.10
CA ALA A 44 16.90 5.84 -12.72
C ALA A 44 18.28 5.79 -12.03
N SER A 45 18.99 4.67 -12.17
CA SER A 45 20.32 4.49 -11.60
C SER A 45 21.35 5.51 -12.13
N LYS A 46 21.30 5.86 -13.43
CA LYS A 46 22.18 6.88 -14.01
C LYS A 46 21.93 8.28 -13.40
N ASN A 47 20.70 8.52 -12.96
CA ASN A 47 20.27 9.82 -12.47
C ASN A 47 20.16 9.87 -10.94
N ASN A 48 20.58 8.83 -10.22
CA ASN A 48 20.45 8.69 -8.76
C ASN A 48 19.00 8.83 -8.27
N ILE A 49 18.04 8.29 -9.04
CA ILE A 49 16.62 8.30 -8.70
C ILE A 49 16.25 6.97 -8.05
N VAL A 50 15.52 7.03 -6.94
CA VAL A 50 14.97 5.85 -6.28
C VAL A 50 13.57 5.58 -6.81
N LEU A 51 13.31 4.33 -7.20
CA LEU A 51 12.02 3.86 -7.67
C LEU A 51 11.25 3.18 -6.52
N GLY A 52 10.09 3.69 -6.19
CA GLY A 52 9.15 3.04 -5.26
C GLY A 52 8.09 2.25 -6.03
N ILE A 53 8.05 0.94 -5.83
CA ILE A 53 7.00 0.09 -6.40
C ILE A 53 5.80 0.14 -5.47
N GLU A 54 4.71 0.72 -5.92
CA GLU A 54 3.54 0.98 -5.10
C GLU A 54 2.63 -0.24 -4.93
N SER A 55 2.06 -0.39 -3.72
CA SER A 55 0.98 -1.34 -3.46
C SER A 55 -0.30 -0.95 -4.20
N ARG A 56 -0.92 -1.90 -4.91
CA ARG A 56 -2.13 -1.66 -5.69
C ARG A 56 -3.39 -1.86 -4.86
N SER A 57 -4.45 -1.14 -5.23
CA SER A 57 -5.73 -1.15 -4.52
C SER A 57 -6.56 -2.42 -4.80
N ALA A 58 -6.54 -2.92 -6.02
CA ALA A 58 -7.29 -4.10 -6.43
C ALA A 58 -6.36 -5.33 -6.46
N TYR A 59 -6.90 -6.48 -6.06
CA TYR A 59 -6.13 -7.74 -6.08
C TYR A 59 -5.75 -8.17 -7.51
N GLU A 60 -6.53 -7.75 -8.49
CA GLU A 60 -6.27 -8.03 -9.91
C GLU A 60 -5.10 -7.27 -10.48
N ASP A 61 -4.74 -6.14 -9.89
CA ASP A 61 -3.64 -5.30 -10.34
C ASP A 61 -2.28 -5.97 -10.12
N LEU A 62 -1.27 -5.44 -10.79
CA LEU A 62 0.13 -5.87 -10.68
C LEU A 62 0.97 -4.75 -10.08
N PRO A 63 1.91 -5.11 -9.21
CA PRO A 63 2.08 -6.41 -8.56
C PRO A 63 1.11 -6.64 -7.39
N ASN A 64 0.79 -7.91 -7.08
CA ASN A 64 0.19 -8.27 -5.79
C ASN A 64 1.29 -8.47 -4.73
N GLU A 65 0.89 -8.92 -3.54
CA GLU A 65 1.80 -9.05 -2.39
C GLU A 65 2.92 -10.07 -2.63
N ASP A 66 2.62 -11.25 -3.19
CA ASP A 66 3.64 -12.28 -3.48
C ASP A 66 4.61 -11.79 -4.56
N GLU A 67 4.09 -11.16 -5.60
CA GLU A 67 4.88 -10.58 -6.68
C GLU A 67 5.76 -9.40 -6.21
N LEU A 68 5.29 -8.60 -5.25
CA LEU A 68 6.10 -7.56 -4.61
C LEU A 68 7.26 -8.15 -3.82
N ILE A 69 7.03 -9.24 -3.08
CA ILE A 69 8.09 -9.95 -2.36
C ILE A 69 9.14 -10.47 -3.34
N ASP A 70 8.69 -11.09 -4.43
CA ASP A 70 9.59 -11.62 -5.46
C ASP A 70 10.40 -10.49 -6.12
N LEU A 71 9.77 -9.34 -6.41
CA LEU A 71 10.47 -8.16 -6.93
C LEU A 71 11.51 -7.63 -5.92
N MET A 72 11.16 -7.49 -4.64
CA MET A 72 12.11 -7.01 -3.63
C MET A 72 13.28 -7.98 -3.47
N ASN A 73 13.04 -9.28 -3.52
CA ASN A 73 14.08 -10.31 -3.50
C ASN A 73 14.98 -10.24 -4.73
N HIS A 74 14.40 -10.05 -5.92
CA HIS A 74 15.14 -9.92 -7.18
C HIS A 74 16.06 -8.70 -7.16
N TYR A 75 15.58 -7.56 -6.66
CA TYR A 75 16.32 -6.30 -6.60
C TYR A 75 16.99 -6.02 -5.25
N LYS A 76 17.17 -7.02 -4.39
CA LYS A 76 17.75 -6.85 -3.03
C LYS A 76 19.10 -6.13 -2.98
N ASN A 77 19.89 -6.20 -4.07
CA ASN A 77 21.21 -5.56 -4.20
C ASN A 77 21.14 -4.23 -4.97
N LYS A 78 19.95 -3.70 -5.23
CA LYS A 78 19.71 -2.45 -5.94
C LYS A 78 19.05 -1.44 -4.98
N PRO A 79 19.83 -0.56 -4.34
CA PRO A 79 19.28 0.41 -3.39
C PRO A 79 18.32 1.42 -4.02
N GLU A 80 18.36 1.54 -5.35
CA GLU A 80 17.48 2.40 -6.15
C GLU A 80 16.06 1.83 -6.31
N VAL A 81 15.80 0.58 -5.90
CA VAL A 81 14.46 -0.03 -5.94
C VAL A 81 13.97 -0.30 -4.53
N GLY A 82 12.73 0.02 -4.26
CA GLY A 82 12.08 -0.31 -3.00
C GLY A 82 10.56 -0.32 -3.11
N TYR A 83 9.94 -0.51 -1.98
CA TYR A 83 8.50 -0.57 -1.84
C TYR A 83 7.95 0.82 -1.47
N TRP A 84 6.88 1.22 -2.15
CA TRP A 84 6.08 2.39 -1.78
C TRP A 84 4.77 1.92 -1.18
N HIS A 85 4.57 2.18 0.10
CA HIS A 85 3.38 1.71 0.81
C HIS A 85 2.22 2.69 0.67
N ASP A 86 1.11 2.25 0.09
CA ASP A 86 -0.13 3.00 0.13
C ASP A 86 -1.06 2.42 1.20
N PHE A 87 -1.32 3.21 2.23
CA PHE A 87 -2.12 2.78 3.39
C PHE A 87 -3.56 2.44 3.01
N GLY A 88 -4.18 3.24 2.18
CA GLY A 88 -5.56 3.02 1.78
C GLY A 88 -5.72 1.80 0.88
N HIS A 89 -4.81 1.62 -0.09
CA HIS A 89 -4.81 0.47 -0.98
C HIS A 89 -4.67 -0.86 -0.23
N VAL A 90 -3.72 -0.92 0.70
CA VAL A 90 -3.50 -2.12 1.50
C VAL A 90 -4.66 -2.35 2.46
N HIS A 91 -5.19 -1.29 3.10
CA HIS A 91 -6.31 -1.41 4.02
C HIS A 91 -7.60 -1.93 3.34
N ARG A 92 -7.83 -1.56 2.08
CA ARG A 92 -8.94 -2.13 1.31
C ARG A 92 -8.82 -3.63 1.12
N LYS A 93 -7.63 -4.15 0.84
CA LYS A 93 -7.37 -5.59 0.74
C LYS A 93 -7.46 -6.28 2.10
N HIS A 94 -7.04 -5.63 3.18
CA HIS A 94 -7.26 -6.09 4.55
C HIS A 94 -8.76 -6.27 4.84
N ASN A 95 -9.58 -5.26 4.52
CA ASN A 95 -11.04 -5.31 4.68
C ASN A 95 -11.72 -6.40 3.83
N LEU A 96 -11.06 -6.85 2.77
CA LEU A 96 -11.48 -8.01 1.96
C LEU A 96 -10.91 -9.34 2.49
N GLY A 97 -10.20 -9.35 3.61
CA GLY A 97 -9.56 -10.54 4.16
C GLY A 97 -8.56 -11.19 3.19
N LEU A 98 -7.91 -10.41 2.35
CA LEU A 98 -6.88 -10.88 1.42
C LEU A 98 -5.49 -10.89 2.04
N LEU A 99 -5.25 -10.01 3.02
CA LEU A 99 -4.03 -9.90 3.80
C LEU A 99 -4.33 -9.32 5.18
N ASP A 100 -3.39 -9.40 6.11
CA ASP A 100 -3.35 -8.57 7.31
C ASP A 100 -2.43 -7.36 7.08
N HIS A 101 -2.91 -6.15 7.42
CA HIS A 101 -2.20 -4.91 7.11
C HIS A 101 -0.92 -4.74 7.96
N GLY A 102 -1.00 -5.06 9.26
CA GLY A 102 0.14 -4.95 10.16
C GLY A 102 1.23 -5.98 9.85
N GLU A 103 0.84 -7.24 9.62
CA GLU A 103 1.76 -8.30 9.20
C GLU A 103 2.44 -7.95 7.87
N TRP A 104 1.69 -7.41 6.92
CA TRP A 104 2.23 -6.96 5.64
C TRP A 104 3.28 -5.86 5.80
N LEU A 105 2.97 -4.81 6.56
CA LEU A 105 3.91 -3.73 6.85
C LEU A 105 5.16 -4.23 7.56
N SER A 106 5.00 -5.08 8.59
CA SER A 106 6.12 -5.67 9.31
C SER A 106 7.07 -6.42 8.36
N LYS A 107 6.51 -7.20 7.44
CA LYS A 107 7.27 -7.97 6.45
C LYS A 107 8.00 -7.07 5.46
N MET A 108 7.35 -6.00 5.02
CA MET A 108 7.89 -5.09 4.00
C MET A 108 8.75 -3.95 4.55
N LYS A 109 8.81 -3.78 5.87
CA LYS A 109 9.55 -2.70 6.54
C LYS A 109 10.97 -2.47 5.99
N PRO A 110 11.81 -3.49 5.73
CA PRO A 110 13.17 -3.28 5.21
C PRO A 110 13.22 -2.69 3.79
N HIS A 111 12.13 -2.76 3.06
CA HIS A 111 12.05 -2.36 1.66
C HIS A 111 11.33 -1.03 1.45
N ILE A 112 10.68 -0.48 2.48
CA ILE A 112 9.88 0.74 2.36
C ILE A 112 10.78 1.94 2.06
N LYS A 113 10.45 2.66 1.00
CA LYS A 113 11.13 3.89 0.56
C LYS A 113 10.27 5.14 0.70
N GLY A 114 9.00 4.98 0.94
CA GLY A 114 8.03 6.05 1.15
C GLY A 114 6.61 5.51 1.26
N CYS A 115 5.68 6.37 1.56
CA CYS A 115 4.28 5.97 1.64
C CYS A 115 3.31 7.06 1.20
N HIS A 116 2.16 6.63 0.70
CA HIS A 116 0.96 7.43 0.55
C HIS A 116 0.06 7.26 1.77
N LEU A 117 -0.39 8.38 2.32
CA LEU A 117 -1.37 8.40 3.39
C LEU A 117 -2.70 8.88 2.86
N HIS A 118 -3.69 8.06 2.98
CA HIS A 118 -5.09 8.40 2.91
C HIS A 118 -5.93 7.37 3.65
N ASP A 119 -7.04 7.79 4.21
CA ASP A 119 -7.92 6.92 4.96
C ASP A 119 -9.02 6.31 4.08
N VAL A 120 -9.67 5.28 4.59
CA VAL A 120 -10.72 4.52 3.90
C VAL A 120 -11.99 4.49 4.75
N LYS A 121 -13.12 4.91 4.15
CA LYS A 121 -14.46 4.60 4.65
C LYS A 121 -15.04 3.44 3.84
N TRP A 122 -14.79 2.25 4.31
CA TRP A 122 -15.23 1.03 3.65
C TRP A 122 -16.77 0.97 3.50
N PRO A 123 -17.29 0.46 2.39
CA PRO A 123 -16.58 -0.09 1.22
C PRO A 123 -16.35 0.91 0.07
N HIS A 124 -16.81 2.17 0.17
CA HIS A 124 -17.01 3.00 -1.01
C HIS A 124 -16.12 4.23 -1.13
N ARG A 125 -15.39 4.62 -0.08
CA ARG A 125 -14.63 5.88 -0.10
C ARG A 125 -13.21 5.65 0.37
N ASP A 126 -12.28 5.84 -0.53
CA ASP A 126 -10.86 5.99 -0.25
C ASP A 126 -10.41 7.46 -0.40
N HIS A 127 -9.12 7.72 -0.29
CA HIS A 127 -8.51 9.05 -0.36
C HIS A 127 -9.19 10.07 0.59
N GLN A 128 -9.60 9.58 1.77
CA GLN A 128 -10.08 10.43 2.87
C GLN A 128 -8.86 10.98 3.62
N VAL A 129 -9.05 12.12 4.32
CA VAL A 129 -8.00 12.61 5.23
C VAL A 129 -7.76 11.58 6.35
N PRO A 130 -6.53 11.40 6.82
CA PRO A 130 -6.22 10.52 7.95
C PRO A 130 -7.10 10.77 9.17
N PHE A 131 -7.38 9.74 9.96
CA PHE A 131 -8.27 9.72 11.14
C PHE A 131 -9.77 9.97 10.87
N LYS A 132 -10.17 10.02 9.61
CA LYS A 132 -11.61 10.16 9.24
C LYS A 132 -12.19 8.88 8.63
N GLY A 133 -11.45 7.79 8.68
CA GLY A 133 -11.84 6.46 8.20
C GLY A 133 -11.61 5.35 9.22
N GLN A 134 -11.03 4.24 8.79
CA GLN A 134 -10.91 3.01 9.58
C GLN A 134 -9.46 2.59 9.85
N ILE A 135 -8.48 3.34 9.33
CA ILE A 135 -7.06 2.99 9.47
C ILE A 135 -6.55 3.39 10.85
N ASN A 136 -6.02 2.42 11.59
CA ASN A 136 -5.35 2.67 12.87
C ASN A 136 -3.88 3.07 12.63
N TYR A 137 -3.63 4.34 12.32
CA TYR A 137 -2.28 4.83 12.05
C TYR A 137 -1.32 4.65 13.24
N PRO A 138 -1.69 4.91 14.50
CA PRO A 138 -0.78 4.71 15.63
C PRO A 138 -0.23 3.27 15.73
N GLU A 139 -1.05 2.27 15.42
CA GLU A 139 -0.63 0.87 15.41
C GLU A 139 0.25 0.54 14.20
N LEU A 140 -0.14 1.01 13.01
CA LEU A 140 0.55 0.64 11.78
C LEU A 140 1.87 1.40 11.59
N PHE A 141 1.93 2.64 12.07
CA PHE A 141 3.08 3.51 11.85
C PHE A 141 4.36 3.05 12.56
N GLN A 142 4.27 2.22 13.60
CA GLN A 142 5.43 1.57 14.22
C GLN A 142 6.27 0.71 13.25
N HIS A 143 5.67 0.30 12.12
CA HIS A 143 6.34 -0.46 11.08
C HIS A 143 6.94 0.42 9.97
N ILE A 144 6.71 1.73 10.01
CA ILE A 144 7.26 2.66 9.02
C ILE A 144 8.67 3.08 9.45
N PRO A 145 9.67 3.01 8.57
CA PRO A 145 11.01 3.52 8.87
C PRO A 145 11.01 5.04 9.04
N ASP A 146 11.89 5.54 9.92
CA ASP A 146 12.09 6.97 10.09
C ASP A 146 12.73 7.61 8.85
N GLY A 147 12.41 8.88 8.60
CA GLY A 147 13.06 9.72 7.59
C GLY A 147 12.68 9.43 6.14
N ILE A 148 11.69 8.58 5.88
CA ILE A 148 11.18 8.35 4.52
C ILE A 148 10.14 9.41 4.12
N PRO A 149 9.94 9.67 2.82
CA PRO A 149 8.87 10.53 2.33
C PRO A 149 7.48 10.01 2.71
N ILE A 150 6.64 10.90 3.22
CA ILE A 150 5.23 10.64 3.54
C ILE A 150 4.40 11.63 2.75
N VAL A 151 3.58 11.15 1.85
CA VAL A 151 2.75 11.96 0.97
C VAL A 151 1.28 11.72 1.26
N TRP A 152 0.54 12.77 1.56
CA TRP A 152 -0.91 12.69 1.71
C TRP A 152 -1.58 12.71 0.35
N GLU A 153 -2.09 11.56 -0.11
CA GLU A 153 -2.79 11.41 -1.38
C GLU A 153 -4.30 11.52 -1.16
N LEU A 154 -4.81 12.74 -1.30
CA LEU A 154 -6.17 13.05 -0.92
C LEU A 154 -7.07 13.30 -2.13
N SER A 155 -8.35 12.92 -2.00
CA SER A 155 -9.35 13.29 -3.00
C SER A 155 -9.46 14.81 -3.11
N HIS A 156 -9.54 15.31 -4.35
CA HIS A 156 -9.80 16.73 -4.66
C HIS A 156 -11.07 17.30 -4.01
N ARG A 157 -11.92 16.42 -3.45
CA ARG A 157 -13.16 16.83 -2.74
C ARG A 157 -12.92 17.13 -1.27
N ARG A 158 -11.70 16.99 -0.77
CA ARG A 158 -11.36 17.31 0.63
C ARG A 158 -11.21 18.81 0.77
N THR A 159 -11.82 19.35 1.83
CA THR A 159 -11.73 20.79 2.10
C THR A 159 -10.43 21.13 2.82
N LYS A 160 -10.04 22.40 2.77
CA LYS A 160 -8.86 22.89 3.49
C LYS A 160 -8.99 22.63 4.99
N GLU A 161 -10.17 22.85 5.54
CA GLU A 161 -10.47 22.64 6.96
C GLU A 161 -10.29 21.18 7.36
N GLU A 162 -10.85 20.23 6.58
CA GLU A 162 -10.65 18.79 6.82
C GLU A 162 -9.16 18.40 6.84
N ILE A 163 -8.37 18.98 5.94
CA ILE A 163 -6.94 18.69 5.83
C ILE A 163 -6.19 19.26 7.04
N LEU A 164 -6.45 20.51 7.41
CA LEU A 164 -5.79 21.18 8.54
C LEU A 164 -6.12 20.53 9.88
N ASP A 165 -7.37 20.13 10.09
CA ASP A 165 -7.81 19.44 11.31
C ASP A 165 -7.12 18.08 11.43
N SER A 166 -7.09 17.31 10.34
CA SER A 166 -6.41 16.02 10.30
C SER A 166 -4.90 16.18 10.50
N PHE A 167 -4.30 17.23 9.95
CA PHE A 167 -2.87 17.50 10.14
C PHE A 167 -2.53 17.90 11.58
N ALA A 168 -3.39 18.67 12.24
CA ALA A 168 -3.25 18.99 13.65
C ALA A 168 -3.33 17.74 14.53
N GLU A 169 -4.27 16.83 14.23
CA GLU A 169 -4.42 15.54 14.90
C GLU A 169 -3.16 14.67 14.69
N TRP A 170 -2.66 14.60 13.46
CA TRP A 170 -1.42 13.91 13.12
C TRP A 170 -0.24 14.40 13.96
N ASN A 171 -0.03 15.70 14.01
CA ASN A 171 1.04 16.32 14.78
C ASN A 171 0.93 16.05 16.28
N SER A 172 -0.28 16.01 16.82
CA SER A 172 -0.49 15.71 18.25
C SER A 172 -0.10 14.27 18.60
N ILE A 173 -0.22 13.33 17.66
CA ILE A 173 0.07 11.91 17.87
C ILE A 173 1.54 11.59 17.59
N PHE A 174 2.09 12.09 16.48
CA PHE A 174 3.39 11.64 15.98
C PHE A 174 4.53 12.63 16.22
N ASN A 175 4.26 13.93 16.33
CA ASN A 175 5.32 14.94 16.49
C ASN A 175 5.51 15.41 17.95
N ASN A 176 4.60 15.13 18.87
CA ASN A 176 4.76 15.46 20.29
C ASN A 176 5.71 14.52 21.05
N ASN A 177 6.29 13.50 20.40
CA ASN A 177 7.27 12.59 20.98
C ASN A 177 8.73 12.98 20.71
N VAL A 178 8.97 14.16 20.13
CA VAL A 178 10.31 14.73 19.94
C VAL A 178 10.50 15.82 20.99
N GLN A 179 10.80 15.39 22.22
CA GLN A 179 11.42 16.22 23.26
C GLN A 179 12.78 15.63 23.61
#